data_6d2d1d413b677278fbae13154b62aa6a
#
_entry.id   6d2d1d413b677278fbae13154b62aa6a
#
_cell.length_a   1.000
_cell.length_b   1.000
_cell.length_c   1.000
_cell.angle_alpha   90.00
_cell.angle_beta   90.00
_cell.angle_gamma   90.00
#
_symmetry.space_group_name_H-M   'P 1'
#
loop_
_entity.id
_entity.type
_entity.pdbx_description
1 polymer ?
#
loop_
_entity_poly.entity_id
_entity_poly.type
_entity_poly.pdbx_seq_one_letter_code
_entity_poly.pdbx_strand_id
1 'polypeptide(L)'
;QTNEIANWPTGPDLGAEAAYLLEANTGTVLYAKNMDEKLYPASTTKILTCLIAVENCSMDEVITFSHDAVFSLESGSSNIGIDPGQSMTLRECLYGILVGSANEVANAVAEHIAGSIDAFADMMNEKAAELGCTNSHFVNPHGLHDENHYTTAHDLALIARAFFQNEQLAKIGNTGNYHFEATKTQPDDFYIRNKHQLISGEIAYEGIKGGKTGYTEQARQTLVTCAERNDMRLICVILKEESPNQFYDTVKLFDYGFTNFSLVNIAENETKYSIKSSSFFHNSTDILGNSTQLLGLNESSYLILPKTITFDDLDSEVSYDTDNDQEIAIINYSYHGAYLGSATVDLLSTEGYSGAPAKRIFFPLCPVELLDKTIIINVFYVMIWIFALALLVILISFIHSVFINYNLFDDMKRKHYRRRTRKSNRGPHF
;
A
#
# COMPACT_ATOMS: atom_id res chain seq x y z
N GLN A 1 8.51 -0.94 21.06
CA GLN A 1 7.89 -2.19 21.56
C GLN A 1 6.57 -1.83 22.26
N THR A 2 5.50 -2.56 21.99
CA THR A 2 4.17 -2.27 22.58
C THR A 2 4.15 -2.40 24.10
N ASN A 3 5.02 -3.20 24.70
CA ASN A 3 5.16 -3.36 26.15
C ASN A 3 5.66 -2.09 26.91
N GLU A 4 6.09 -1.06 26.18
CA GLU A 4 6.56 0.20 26.77
C GLU A 4 5.42 1.24 26.91
N ILE A 5 4.25 0.96 26.34
CA ILE A 5 3.08 1.85 26.39
C ILE A 5 2.37 1.63 27.75
N ALA A 6 2.17 2.69 28.51
CA ALA A 6 1.48 2.63 29.80
C ALA A 6 0.06 2.06 29.65
N ASN A 7 -0.34 1.17 30.56
CA ASN A 7 -1.63 0.48 30.55
C ASN A 7 -1.91 -0.41 29.31
N TRP A 8 -0.93 -0.54 28.40
CA TRP A 8 -1.05 -1.53 27.33
C TRP A 8 -0.97 -2.94 27.91
N PRO A 9 -1.76 -3.90 27.45
CA PRO A 9 -1.67 -5.27 27.94
C PRO A 9 -0.25 -5.82 27.71
N THR A 10 0.33 -6.46 28.73
CA THR A 10 1.64 -7.07 28.60
C THR A 10 1.59 -8.23 27.60
N GLY A 11 2.38 -8.15 26.55
CA GLY A 11 2.46 -9.19 25.53
C GLY A 11 3.18 -10.46 26.02
N PRO A 12 2.95 -11.61 25.40
CA PRO A 12 3.60 -12.86 25.74
C PRO A 12 5.10 -12.84 25.43
N ASP A 13 5.86 -13.65 26.17
CA ASP A 13 7.24 -13.96 25.82
C ASP A 13 7.27 -14.98 24.68
N LEU A 14 8.06 -14.68 23.63
CA LEU A 14 8.15 -15.43 22.38
C LEU A 14 9.59 -15.83 22.10
N GLY A 15 9.78 -17.04 21.54
CA GLY A 15 11.07 -17.54 21.07
C GLY A 15 11.53 -16.86 19.78
N ALA A 16 10.58 -16.42 18.93
CA ALA A 16 10.87 -15.78 17.64
C ALA A 16 11.81 -14.56 17.78
N GLU A 17 12.72 -14.39 16.84
CA GLU A 17 13.60 -13.20 16.76
C GLU A 17 12.76 -11.92 16.58
N ALA A 18 11.83 -11.93 15.60
CA ALA A 18 10.90 -10.85 15.38
C ALA A 18 9.46 -11.38 15.28
N ALA A 19 8.52 -10.59 15.82
CA ALA A 19 7.09 -10.92 15.77
C ALA A 19 6.23 -9.65 15.69
N TYR A 20 5.09 -9.76 15.00
CA TYR A 20 4.16 -8.66 14.82
C TYR A 20 2.72 -9.16 14.81
N LEU A 21 1.84 -8.49 15.54
CA LEU A 21 0.42 -8.75 15.55
C LEU A 21 -0.34 -7.48 15.18
N LEU A 22 -1.08 -7.52 14.08
CA LEU A 22 -1.81 -6.40 13.49
C LEU A 22 -3.31 -6.74 13.44
N GLU A 23 -4.18 -5.77 13.73
CA GLU A 23 -5.58 -5.89 13.34
C GLU A 23 -5.75 -5.42 11.87
N ALA A 24 -6.32 -6.29 11.04
CA ALA A 24 -6.27 -6.15 9.58
C ALA A 24 -7.09 -4.97 9.04
N ASN A 25 -8.24 -4.66 9.65
CA ASN A 25 -9.14 -3.62 9.13
C ASN A 25 -8.67 -2.22 9.55
N THR A 26 -8.36 -2.02 10.83
CA THR A 26 -7.93 -0.74 11.38
C THR A 26 -6.46 -0.42 11.14
N GLY A 27 -5.61 -1.45 10.97
CA GLY A 27 -4.16 -1.28 10.93
C GLY A 27 -3.52 -1.11 12.31
N THR A 28 -4.26 -1.32 13.38
CA THR A 28 -3.78 -1.17 14.75
C THR A 28 -2.77 -2.27 15.10
N VAL A 29 -1.63 -1.87 15.63
CA VAL A 29 -0.57 -2.78 16.11
C VAL A 29 -0.85 -3.20 17.54
N LEU A 30 -1.07 -4.49 17.76
CA LEU A 30 -1.36 -5.02 19.08
C LEU A 30 -0.10 -5.49 19.82
N TYR A 31 0.85 -6.06 19.06
CA TYR A 31 2.12 -6.54 19.58
C TYR A 31 3.23 -6.33 18.56
N ALA A 32 4.40 -5.91 19.03
CA ALA A 32 5.60 -5.78 18.21
C ALA A 32 6.85 -6.17 19.00
N LYS A 33 7.67 -7.05 18.40
CA LYS A 33 9.00 -7.44 18.87
C LYS A 33 9.95 -7.33 17.68
N ASN A 34 11.02 -6.53 17.78
CA ASN A 34 12.02 -6.33 16.73
C ASN A 34 11.41 -6.12 15.34
N MET A 35 10.33 -5.35 15.27
CA MET A 35 9.46 -5.27 14.10
C MET A 35 10.14 -4.76 12.83
N ASP A 36 11.21 -3.98 12.97
CA ASP A 36 11.97 -3.37 11.86
C ASP A 36 13.29 -4.08 11.58
N GLU A 37 13.57 -5.20 12.27
CA GLU A 37 14.77 -6.00 12.03
C GLU A 37 14.67 -6.70 10.67
N LYS A 38 15.70 -6.54 9.83
CA LYS A 38 15.79 -7.16 8.50
C LYS A 38 16.13 -8.64 8.66
N LEU A 39 15.20 -9.49 8.28
CA LEU A 39 15.28 -10.94 8.35
C LEU A 39 14.90 -11.58 7.03
N TYR A 40 15.28 -12.83 6.82
CA TYR A 40 14.94 -13.56 5.61
C TYR A 40 13.49 -14.12 5.68
N PRO A 41 12.63 -13.83 4.70
CA PRO A 41 11.23 -14.26 4.73
C PRO A 41 11.04 -15.75 4.41
N ALA A 42 11.97 -16.38 3.73
CA ALA A 42 11.77 -17.70 3.10
C ALA A 42 10.46 -17.73 2.26
N SER A 43 9.75 -18.84 2.22
CA SER A 43 8.52 -19.00 1.41
C SER A 43 7.32 -18.14 1.83
N THR A 44 7.40 -17.33 2.90
CA THR A 44 6.36 -16.31 3.15
C THR A 44 6.38 -15.20 2.11
N THR A 45 7.47 -15.02 1.36
CA THR A 45 7.58 -14.23 0.12
C THR A 45 6.43 -14.48 -0.86
N LYS A 46 5.97 -15.72 -0.95
CA LYS A 46 4.93 -16.16 -1.89
C LYS A 46 3.57 -15.47 -1.68
N ILE A 47 3.36 -14.86 -0.51
CA ILE A 47 2.18 -14.02 -0.26
C ILE A 47 2.19 -12.82 -1.21
N LEU A 48 3.33 -12.14 -1.36
CA LEU A 48 3.49 -11.02 -2.29
C LEU A 48 3.39 -11.47 -3.75
N THR A 49 4.02 -12.59 -4.09
CA THR A 49 3.93 -13.18 -5.44
C THR A 49 2.48 -13.47 -5.85
N CYS A 50 1.69 -14.07 -4.95
CA CYS A 50 0.29 -14.37 -5.23
C CYS A 50 -0.58 -13.10 -5.31
N LEU A 51 -0.27 -12.08 -4.50
CA LEU A 51 -0.96 -10.78 -4.56
C LEU A 51 -0.76 -10.12 -5.92
N ILE A 52 0.49 -10.02 -6.40
CA ILE A 52 0.82 -9.48 -7.71
C ILE A 52 0.16 -10.31 -8.83
N ALA A 53 0.13 -11.64 -8.68
CA ALA A 53 -0.45 -12.52 -9.68
C ALA A 53 -1.94 -12.25 -9.92
N VAL A 54 -2.75 -12.09 -8.86
CA VAL A 54 -4.19 -11.82 -9.01
C VAL A 54 -4.51 -10.39 -9.44
N GLU A 55 -3.58 -9.47 -9.27
CA GLU A 55 -3.72 -8.09 -9.76
C GLU A 55 -3.43 -7.96 -11.26
N ASN A 56 -2.64 -8.89 -11.83
CA ASN A 56 -2.18 -8.83 -13.23
C ASN A 56 -2.82 -9.88 -14.15
N CYS A 57 -3.35 -10.97 -13.61
CA CYS A 57 -3.88 -12.08 -14.40
C CYS A 57 -5.28 -12.49 -13.93
N SER A 58 -6.10 -12.98 -14.85
CA SER A 58 -7.37 -13.61 -14.51
C SER A 58 -7.14 -15.01 -13.92
N MET A 59 -8.07 -15.47 -13.05
CA MET A 59 -7.95 -16.79 -12.41
C MET A 59 -7.94 -17.98 -13.40
N ASP A 60 -8.55 -17.82 -14.56
CA ASP A 60 -8.66 -18.86 -15.58
C ASP A 60 -7.59 -18.71 -16.68
N GLU A 61 -6.66 -17.74 -16.54
CA GLU A 61 -5.54 -17.54 -17.44
C GLU A 61 -4.57 -18.71 -17.37
N VAL A 62 -4.14 -19.18 -18.54
CA VAL A 62 -3.31 -20.40 -18.65
C VAL A 62 -1.84 -20.01 -18.63
N ILE A 63 -1.11 -20.56 -17.67
CA ILE A 63 0.32 -20.37 -17.47
C ILE A 63 1.07 -21.61 -17.94
N THR A 64 2.03 -21.45 -18.84
CA THR A 64 2.86 -22.52 -19.36
C THR A 64 4.23 -22.50 -18.68
N PHE A 65 4.69 -23.68 -18.26
CA PHE A 65 5.94 -23.84 -17.52
C PHE A 65 7.12 -23.92 -18.50
N SER A 66 8.05 -22.97 -18.38
CA SER A 66 9.30 -22.98 -19.11
C SER A 66 10.27 -24.02 -18.54
N HIS A 67 11.31 -24.36 -19.29
CA HIS A 67 12.42 -25.17 -18.79
C HIS A 67 13.11 -24.49 -17.59
N ASP A 68 13.30 -23.19 -17.69
CA ASP A 68 14.02 -22.41 -16.67
C ASP A 68 13.19 -22.26 -15.40
N ALA A 69 11.87 -22.05 -15.49
CA ALA A 69 10.99 -22.02 -14.33
C ALA A 69 11.10 -23.29 -13.47
N VAL A 70 11.28 -24.45 -14.12
CA VAL A 70 11.32 -25.75 -13.44
C VAL A 70 12.71 -26.11 -12.95
N PHE A 71 13.75 -25.93 -13.78
CA PHE A 71 15.07 -26.47 -13.52
C PHE A 71 16.14 -25.46 -13.05
N SER A 72 15.83 -24.17 -12.97
CA SER A 72 16.76 -23.17 -12.39
C SER A 72 16.85 -23.23 -10.85
N LEU A 73 16.02 -24.05 -10.22
CA LEU A 73 15.87 -24.12 -8.75
C LEU A 73 16.88 -25.07 -8.11
N GLU A 74 17.22 -24.79 -6.88
CA GLU A 74 18.06 -25.69 -6.07
C GLU A 74 17.40 -27.05 -5.86
N SER A 75 18.20 -28.12 -5.98
CA SER A 75 17.73 -29.48 -5.76
C SER A 75 17.23 -29.66 -4.32
N GLY A 76 16.07 -30.27 -4.18
CA GLY A 76 15.41 -30.50 -2.88
C GLY A 76 14.58 -29.32 -2.35
N SER A 77 14.51 -28.22 -3.10
CA SER A 77 13.57 -27.14 -2.78
C SER A 77 12.11 -27.56 -2.99
N SER A 78 11.15 -26.88 -2.33
CA SER A 78 9.72 -27.23 -2.41
C SER A 78 9.21 -27.10 -3.84
N ASN A 79 8.61 -28.18 -4.38
CA ASN A 79 7.97 -28.25 -5.69
C ASN A 79 6.74 -29.18 -5.61
N ILE A 80 5.91 -29.17 -6.65
CA ILE A 80 4.77 -30.10 -6.83
C ILE A 80 4.96 -31.00 -8.05
N GLY A 81 6.12 -30.91 -8.74
CA GLY A 81 6.53 -31.84 -9.77
C GLY A 81 5.96 -31.57 -11.16
N ILE A 82 5.74 -30.32 -11.52
CA ILE A 82 5.28 -29.93 -12.86
C ILE A 82 6.45 -29.93 -13.83
N ASP A 83 6.24 -30.53 -15.00
CA ASP A 83 7.25 -30.65 -16.06
C ASP A 83 7.23 -29.45 -17.03
N PRO A 84 8.36 -29.13 -17.68
CA PRO A 84 8.40 -28.11 -18.73
C PRO A 84 7.44 -28.42 -19.88
N GLY A 85 6.75 -27.38 -20.35
CA GLY A 85 5.73 -27.49 -21.41
C GLY A 85 4.33 -27.85 -20.91
N GLN A 86 4.18 -28.25 -19.67
CA GLN A 86 2.86 -28.38 -19.03
C GLN A 86 2.27 -26.99 -18.79
N SER A 87 0.96 -26.94 -18.61
CA SER A 87 0.24 -25.69 -18.36
C SER A 87 -0.88 -25.90 -17.34
N MET A 88 -1.07 -24.90 -16.48
CA MET A 88 -2.14 -24.83 -15.49
C MET A 88 -2.80 -23.46 -15.52
N THR A 89 -4.02 -23.37 -15.03
CA THR A 89 -4.67 -22.08 -14.78
C THR A 89 -3.98 -21.32 -13.64
N LEU A 90 -4.07 -19.97 -13.61
CA LEU A 90 -3.57 -19.21 -12.48
C LEU A 90 -4.15 -19.73 -11.15
N ARG A 91 -5.43 -20.06 -11.11
CA ARG A 91 -6.09 -20.65 -9.93
C ARG A 91 -5.36 -21.88 -9.41
N GLU A 92 -5.02 -22.83 -10.28
CA GLU A 92 -4.25 -24.04 -9.93
C GLU A 92 -2.83 -23.69 -9.49
N CYS A 93 -2.19 -22.74 -10.16
CA CYS A 93 -0.88 -22.22 -9.78
C CYS A 93 -0.91 -21.64 -8.34
N LEU A 94 -1.93 -20.85 -8.00
CA LEU A 94 -2.06 -20.28 -6.64
C LEU A 94 -2.23 -21.38 -5.58
N TYR A 95 -2.98 -22.46 -5.86
CA TYR A 95 -3.02 -23.63 -4.96
C TYR A 95 -1.65 -24.29 -4.85
N GLY A 96 -0.92 -24.48 -5.95
CA GLY A 96 0.46 -25.00 -5.93
C GLY A 96 1.40 -24.15 -5.06
N ILE A 97 1.32 -22.84 -5.19
CA ILE A 97 2.17 -21.87 -4.47
C ILE A 97 1.81 -21.81 -2.98
N LEU A 98 0.54 -21.68 -2.63
CA LEU A 98 0.11 -21.43 -1.24
C LEU A 98 0.02 -22.70 -0.41
N VAL A 99 -0.50 -23.81 -0.98
CA VAL A 99 -0.67 -25.10 -0.28
C VAL A 99 0.60 -25.95 -0.37
N GLY A 100 1.14 -26.13 -1.60
CA GLY A 100 2.34 -26.95 -1.86
C GLY A 100 3.66 -26.20 -1.60
N SER A 101 3.60 -24.90 -1.53
CA SER A 101 4.80 -24.04 -1.48
C SER A 101 5.72 -24.19 -2.70
N ALA A 102 5.15 -24.50 -3.87
CA ALA A 102 5.85 -24.81 -5.11
C ALA A 102 6.67 -23.62 -5.64
N ASN A 103 7.98 -23.82 -5.77
CA ASN A 103 8.91 -22.77 -6.24
C ASN A 103 8.86 -22.65 -7.77
N GLU A 104 8.81 -23.77 -8.49
CA GLU A 104 8.70 -23.82 -9.95
C GLU A 104 7.42 -23.15 -10.44
N VAL A 105 6.33 -23.28 -9.69
CA VAL A 105 5.07 -22.63 -10.01
C VAL A 105 5.18 -21.11 -9.78
N ALA A 106 5.85 -20.68 -8.71
CA ALA A 106 6.10 -19.26 -8.47
C ALA A 106 6.96 -18.63 -9.59
N ASN A 107 7.99 -19.36 -10.07
CA ASN A 107 8.81 -18.93 -11.22
C ASN A 107 7.97 -18.83 -12.50
N ALA A 108 7.17 -19.85 -12.82
CA ALA A 108 6.34 -19.85 -14.03
C ALA A 108 5.33 -18.68 -14.03
N VAL A 109 4.72 -18.38 -12.88
CA VAL A 109 3.83 -17.22 -12.71
C VAL A 109 4.62 -15.92 -12.92
N ALA A 110 5.80 -15.79 -12.32
CA ALA A 110 6.64 -14.60 -12.47
C ALA A 110 7.10 -14.37 -13.93
N GLU A 111 7.55 -15.43 -14.61
CA GLU A 111 7.92 -15.35 -16.03
C GLU A 111 6.74 -14.99 -16.92
N HIS A 112 5.54 -15.54 -16.64
CA HIS A 112 4.33 -15.27 -17.40
C HIS A 112 3.93 -13.79 -17.31
N ILE A 113 4.01 -13.19 -16.11
CA ILE A 113 3.58 -11.82 -15.86
C ILE A 113 4.61 -10.79 -16.34
N ALA A 114 5.89 -11.00 -16.02
CA ALA A 114 6.94 -10.00 -16.20
C ALA A 114 7.95 -10.37 -17.30
N GLY A 115 7.89 -11.59 -17.85
CA GLY A 115 8.82 -12.09 -18.86
C GLY A 115 10.16 -12.59 -18.30
N SER A 116 10.51 -12.26 -17.06
CA SER A 116 11.69 -12.78 -16.35
C SER A 116 11.55 -12.68 -14.84
N ILE A 117 12.37 -13.45 -14.11
CA ILE A 117 12.42 -13.40 -12.64
C ILE A 117 12.88 -12.02 -12.15
N ASP A 118 13.88 -11.42 -12.80
CA ASP A 118 14.41 -10.10 -12.41
C ASP A 118 13.35 -9.01 -12.60
N ALA A 119 12.63 -8.99 -13.72
CA ALA A 119 11.55 -8.03 -13.96
C ALA A 119 10.39 -8.23 -12.96
N PHE A 120 10.10 -9.48 -12.57
CA PHE A 120 9.10 -9.73 -11.55
C PHE A 120 9.56 -9.28 -10.15
N ALA A 121 10.86 -9.42 -9.85
CA ALA A 121 11.44 -8.91 -8.60
C ALA A 121 11.33 -7.37 -8.53
N ASP A 122 11.51 -6.66 -9.64
CA ASP A 122 11.27 -5.22 -9.71
C ASP A 122 9.79 -4.90 -9.37
N MET A 123 8.83 -5.62 -9.96
CA MET A 123 7.40 -5.48 -9.62
C MET A 123 7.12 -5.79 -8.14
N MET A 124 7.80 -6.77 -7.54
CA MET A 124 7.67 -7.09 -6.12
C MET A 124 8.13 -5.91 -5.25
N ASN A 125 9.25 -5.29 -5.59
CA ASN A 125 9.78 -4.15 -4.85
C ASN A 125 8.91 -2.89 -5.02
N GLU A 126 8.38 -2.65 -6.21
CA GLU A 126 7.41 -1.58 -6.47
C GLU A 126 6.13 -1.78 -5.65
N LYS A 127 5.56 -3.01 -5.67
CA LYS A 127 4.36 -3.33 -4.88
C LYS A 127 4.61 -3.23 -3.39
N ALA A 128 5.75 -3.68 -2.89
CA ALA A 128 6.11 -3.52 -1.48
C ALA A 128 6.18 -2.04 -1.08
N ALA A 129 6.79 -1.18 -1.91
CA ALA A 129 6.84 0.26 -1.68
C ALA A 129 5.44 0.90 -1.70
N GLU A 130 4.57 0.52 -2.64
CA GLU A 130 3.16 0.95 -2.71
C GLU A 130 2.39 0.61 -1.41
N LEU A 131 2.66 -0.57 -0.83
CA LEU A 131 2.06 -1.01 0.43
C LEU A 131 2.67 -0.35 1.68
N GLY A 132 3.67 0.53 1.51
CA GLY A 132 4.33 1.24 2.61
C GLY A 132 5.51 0.49 3.23
N CYS A 133 6.00 -0.58 2.60
CA CYS A 133 7.19 -1.30 3.06
C CYS A 133 8.45 -0.46 2.80
N THR A 134 9.21 -0.21 3.85
CA THR A 134 10.42 0.65 3.77
C THR A 134 11.72 -0.10 4.03
N ASN A 135 11.63 -1.33 4.55
CA ASN A 135 12.79 -2.12 4.98
C ASN A 135 12.82 -3.51 4.35
N SER A 136 12.21 -3.67 3.17
CA SER A 136 12.16 -4.94 2.44
C SER A 136 12.82 -4.83 1.07
N HIS A 137 13.37 -5.93 0.61
CA HIS A 137 13.87 -6.08 -0.75
C HIS A 137 13.72 -7.53 -1.21
N PHE A 138 13.19 -7.73 -2.40
CA PHE A 138 12.89 -9.03 -2.99
C PHE A 138 13.66 -9.21 -4.29
N VAL A 139 14.25 -10.40 -4.48
CA VAL A 139 15.04 -10.74 -5.68
C VAL A 139 14.53 -11.99 -6.40
N ASN A 140 13.55 -12.69 -5.81
CA ASN A 140 12.93 -13.85 -6.44
C ASN A 140 11.48 -14.05 -5.93
N PRO A 141 10.61 -14.76 -6.69
CA PRO A 141 9.19 -14.91 -6.35
C PRO A 141 8.90 -15.98 -5.29
N HIS A 142 9.89 -16.78 -4.88
CA HIS A 142 9.67 -17.97 -4.05
C HIS A 142 10.27 -17.90 -2.65
N GLY A 143 11.25 -17.00 -2.42
CA GLY A 143 11.89 -16.81 -1.12
C GLY A 143 13.02 -17.79 -0.82
N LEU A 144 13.63 -18.45 -1.81
CA LEU A 144 14.92 -19.10 -1.62
C LEU A 144 15.96 -18.06 -1.24
N HIS A 145 16.95 -18.49 -0.47
CA HIS A 145 17.90 -17.60 0.16
C HIS A 145 18.74 -16.82 -0.84
N ASP A 146 18.82 -15.52 -0.61
CA ASP A 146 19.76 -14.57 -1.18
C ASP A 146 20.01 -13.50 -0.11
N GLU A 147 21.24 -12.98 0.00
CA GLU A 147 21.60 -11.97 1.01
C GLU A 147 20.82 -10.67 0.82
N ASN A 148 20.39 -10.38 -0.41
CA ASN A 148 19.57 -9.21 -0.76
C ASN A 148 18.08 -9.47 -0.68
N HIS A 149 17.63 -10.68 -0.32
CA HIS A 149 16.21 -11.03 -0.21
C HIS A 149 15.79 -11.01 1.26
N TYR A 150 15.31 -9.86 1.73
CA TYR A 150 14.97 -9.65 3.13
C TYR A 150 13.68 -8.85 3.30
N THR A 151 13.09 -8.97 4.47
CA THR A 151 11.91 -8.21 4.91
C THR A 151 11.99 -7.95 6.42
N THR A 152 10.98 -7.26 6.95
CA THR A 152 10.78 -7.08 8.39
C THR A 152 9.43 -7.66 8.79
N ALA A 153 9.21 -7.90 10.09
CA ALA A 153 7.91 -8.38 10.58
C ALA A 153 6.79 -7.35 10.32
N HIS A 154 7.10 -6.07 10.41
CA HIS A 154 6.21 -4.97 10.05
C HIS A 154 5.84 -4.98 8.56
N ASP A 155 6.83 -4.94 7.66
CA ASP A 155 6.60 -4.89 6.23
C ASP A 155 5.84 -6.12 5.71
N LEU A 156 6.22 -7.32 6.22
CA LEU A 156 5.52 -8.55 5.86
C LEU A 156 4.06 -8.56 6.35
N ALA A 157 3.76 -7.89 7.47
CA ALA A 157 2.39 -7.73 7.94
C ALA A 157 1.56 -6.79 7.05
N LEU A 158 2.17 -5.72 6.49
CA LEU A 158 1.52 -4.86 5.49
C LEU A 158 1.18 -5.64 4.21
N ILE A 159 2.13 -6.43 3.71
CA ILE A 159 1.92 -7.31 2.54
C ILE A 159 0.81 -8.33 2.85
N ALA A 160 0.85 -8.95 4.02
CA ALA A 160 -0.17 -9.93 4.45
C ALA A 160 -1.55 -9.28 4.58
N ARG A 161 -1.63 -8.03 5.05
CA ARG A 161 -2.88 -7.28 5.14
C ARG A 161 -3.52 -7.13 3.75
N ALA A 162 -2.77 -6.69 2.74
CA ALA A 162 -3.25 -6.59 1.37
C ALA A 162 -3.67 -7.96 0.80
N PHE A 163 -2.89 -9.01 1.07
CA PHE A 163 -3.22 -10.38 0.65
C PHE A 163 -4.56 -10.86 1.24
N PHE A 164 -4.80 -10.67 2.55
CA PHE A 164 -6.02 -11.14 3.22
C PHE A 164 -7.25 -10.26 2.97
N GLN A 165 -7.09 -9.07 2.41
CA GLN A 165 -8.19 -8.27 1.87
C GLN A 165 -8.76 -8.88 0.58
N ASN A 166 -7.98 -9.68 -0.14
CA ASN A 166 -8.47 -10.44 -1.28
C ASN A 166 -9.09 -11.76 -0.82
N GLU A 167 -10.42 -11.86 -0.89
CA GLU A 167 -11.17 -13.03 -0.41
C GLU A 167 -10.80 -14.35 -1.13
N GLN A 168 -10.43 -14.28 -2.42
CA GLN A 168 -10.02 -15.44 -3.19
C GLN A 168 -8.67 -15.97 -2.70
N LEU A 169 -7.71 -15.07 -2.49
CA LEU A 169 -6.40 -15.43 -1.92
C LEU A 169 -6.52 -15.97 -0.50
N ALA A 170 -7.32 -15.33 0.35
CA ALA A 170 -7.58 -15.81 1.71
C ALA A 170 -8.16 -17.23 1.70
N LYS A 171 -9.14 -17.50 0.82
CA LYS A 171 -9.74 -18.82 0.67
C LYS A 171 -8.74 -19.89 0.21
N ILE A 172 -7.91 -19.58 -0.79
CA ILE A 172 -6.86 -20.50 -1.28
C ILE A 172 -5.81 -20.70 -0.19
N GLY A 173 -5.35 -19.63 0.46
CA GLY A 173 -4.38 -19.68 1.56
C GLY A 173 -4.86 -20.43 2.80
N ASN A 174 -6.18 -20.62 2.97
CA ASN A 174 -6.80 -21.41 4.05
C ASN A 174 -7.11 -22.86 3.67
N THR A 175 -6.61 -23.32 2.52
CA THR A 175 -6.90 -24.68 2.05
C THR A 175 -5.92 -25.68 2.68
N GLY A 176 -6.46 -26.68 3.39
CA GLY A 176 -5.65 -27.73 4.04
C GLY A 176 -5.08 -28.76 3.07
N ASN A 177 -5.89 -29.19 2.09
CA ASN A 177 -5.51 -30.16 1.06
C ASN A 177 -6.10 -29.71 -0.28
N TYR A 178 -5.35 -29.93 -1.36
CA TYR A 178 -5.84 -29.67 -2.70
C TYR A 178 -5.54 -30.85 -3.63
N HIS A 179 -6.49 -31.16 -4.52
CA HIS A 179 -6.40 -32.23 -5.50
C HIS A 179 -6.18 -31.62 -6.89
N PHE A 180 -5.06 -31.94 -7.51
CA PHE A 180 -4.83 -31.67 -8.92
C PHE A 180 -5.35 -32.83 -9.74
N GLU A 181 -6.43 -32.60 -10.48
CA GLU A 181 -6.97 -33.56 -11.42
C GLU A 181 -6.15 -33.53 -12.71
N ALA A 182 -5.90 -34.71 -13.31
CA ALA A 182 -5.21 -34.81 -14.59
C ALA A 182 -5.96 -34.06 -15.70
N THR A 183 -5.23 -33.24 -16.45
CA THR A 183 -5.73 -32.51 -17.62
C THR A 183 -4.95 -32.92 -18.88
N LYS A 184 -5.30 -32.37 -20.04
CA LYS A 184 -4.54 -32.61 -21.27
C LYS A 184 -3.17 -31.93 -21.25
N THR A 185 -3.02 -30.86 -20.48
CA THR A 185 -1.82 -30.03 -20.39
C THR A 185 -1.02 -30.24 -19.11
N GLN A 186 -1.58 -30.95 -18.13
CA GLN A 186 -0.95 -31.40 -16.90
C GLN A 186 -1.52 -32.81 -16.61
N PRO A 187 -0.82 -33.89 -16.99
CA PRO A 187 -1.40 -35.25 -17.03
C PRO A 187 -1.41 -36.01 -15.70
N ASP A 188 -0.80 -35.45 -14.65
CA ASP A 188 -0.67 -36.10 -13.36
C ASP A 188 -1.88 -35.85 -12.46
N ASP A 189 -2.32 -36.92 -11.76
CA ASP A 189 -3.38 -36.85 -10.75
C ASP A 189 -2.74 -37.01 -9.36
N PHE A 190 -2.77 -35.94 -8.54
CA PHE A 190 -2.09 -35.95 -7.24
C PHE A 190 -2.70 -35.01 -6.23
N TYR A 191 -2.41 -35.28 -4.95
CA TYR A 191 -2.82 -34.44 -3.82
C TYR A 191 -1.64 -33.71 -3.22
N ILE A 192 -1.85 -32.46 -2.80
CA ILE A 192 -0.92 -31.72 -1.97
C ILE A 192 -1.56 -31.38 -0.63
N ARG A 193 -0.74 -31.27 0.41
CA ARG A 193 -1.16 -30.93 1.76
C ARG A 193 -0.45 -29.67 2.25
N ASN A 194 -1.20 -28.78 2.90
CA ASN A 194 -0.65 -27.58 3.52
C ASN A 194 0.21 -27.97 4.73
N LYS A 195 1.44 -27.43 4.75
CA LYS A 195 2.38 -27.62 5.86
C LYS A 195 2.08 -26.74 7.08
N HIS A 196 1.12 -25.81 6.95
CA HIS A 196 0.69 -24.93 8.04
C HIS A 196 -0.22 -25.66 9.01
N GLN A 197 0.30 -26.04 10.19
CA GLN A 197 -0.38 -26.94 11.11
C GLN A 197 -1.73 -26.42 11.65
N LEU A 198 -1.89 -25.09 11.76
CA LEU A 198 -3.18 -24.48 12.14
C LEU A 198 -4.23 -24.56 10.99
N ILE A 199 -3.78 -24.67 9.73
CA ILE A 199 -4.66 -24.81 8.56
C ILE A 199 -4.95 -26.28 8.28
N SER A 200 -3.95 -27.16 8.40
CA SER A 200 -4.11 -28.59 8.18
C SER A 200 -4.89 -29.30 9.30
N GLY A 201 -5.13 -28.60 10.42
CA GLY A 201 -5.85 -29.11 11.58
C GLY A 201 -5.00 -29.97 12.52
N GLU A 202 -3.68 -30.03 12.34
CA GLU A 202 -2.77 -30.74 13.27
C GLU A 202 -2.72 -30.02 14.63
N ILE A 203 -2.81 -28.69 14.61
CA ILE A 203 -3.04 -27.86 15.80
C ILE A 203 -4.41 -27.20 15.61
N ALA A 204 -5.38 -27.55 16.46
CA ALA A 204 -6.71 -26.98 16.41
C ALA A 204 -6.69 -25.55 16.96
N TYR A 205 -7.14 -24.57 16.15
CA TYR A 205 -7.34 -23.20 16.57
C TYR A 205 -8.55 -22.61 15.83
N GLU A 206 -9.47 -22.02 16.57
CA GLU A 206 -10.70 -21.48 16.01
C GLU A 206 -10.45 -20.15 15.27
N GLY A 207 -11.11 -19.99 14.12
CA GLY A 207 -11.15 -18.74 13.39
C GLY A 207 -10.01 -18.54 12.38
N ILE A 208 -9.19 -19.57 12.08
CA ILE A 208 -8.12 -19.44 11.07
C ILE A 208 -8.70 -19.11 9.70
N LYS A 209 -8.13 -18.10 9.05
CA LYS A 209 -8.52 -17.58 7.73
C LYS A 209 -7.47 -17.82 6.65
N GLY A 210 -6.32 -18.36 7.01
CA GLY A 210 -5.26 -18.69 6.08
C GLY A 210 -3.88 -18.33 6.59
N GLY A 211 -2.86 -18.62 5.78
CA GLY A 211 -1.48 -18.33 6.13
C GLY A 211 -0.47 -18.93 5.16
N LYS A 212 0.81 -18.73 5.49
CA LYS A 212 1.94 -19.28 4.75
C LYS A 212 3.10 -19.59 5.66
N THR A 213 3.68 -20.78 5.53
CA THR A 213 4.92 -21.19 6.18
C THR A 213 6.12 -20.88 5.31
N GLY A 214 7.27 -20.65 5.93
CA GLY A 214 8.56 -20.58 5.26
C GLY A 214 9.68 -21.21 6.07
N TYR A 215 10.68 -21.74 5.37
CA TYR A 215 11.89 -22.27 5.97
C TYR A 215 13.05 -22.20 4.96
N THR A 216 14.17 -21.69 5.39
CA THR A 216 15.52 -21.93 4.86
C THR A 216 16.46 -22.06 6.05
N GLU A 217 17.68 -22.56 5.85
CA GLU A 217 18.65 -22.65 6.94
C GLU A 217 18.95 -21.28 7.57
N GLN A 218 18.98 -20.23 6.77
CA GLN A 218 19.27 -18.85 7.19
C GLN A 218 18.05 -18.16 7.81
N ALA A 219 16.86 -18.38 7.25
CA ALA A 219 15.62 -17.80 7.75
C ALA A 219 15.09 -18.49 9.00
N ARG A 220 15.48 -19.73 9.25
CA ARG A 220 14.82 -20.64 10.19
C ARG A 220 13.31 -20.74 9.85
N GLN A 221 12.44 -20.91 10.84
CA GLN A 221 11.00 -20.94 10.61
C GLN A 221 10.43 -19.53 10.49
N THR A 222 9.64 -19.30 9.45
CA THR A 222 8.86 -18.10 9.27
C THR A 222 7.39 -18.47 9.09
N LEU A 223 6.48 -17.64 9.61
CA LEU A 223 5.04 -17.92 9.57
C LEU A 223 4.26 -16.62 9.45
N VAL A 224 3.29 -16.61 8.54
CA VAL A 224 2.23 -15.63 8.47
C VAL A 224 0.91 -16.36 8.66
N THR A 225 0.08 -15.90 9.57
CA THR A 225 -1.24 -16.47 9.82
C THR A 225 -2.28 -15.38 10.03
N CYS A 226 -3.47 -15.56 9.48
CA CYS A 226 -4.62 -14.72 9.73
C CYS A 226 -5.69 -15.52 10.50
N ALA A 227 -6.28 -14.91 11.51
CA ALA A 227 -7.41 -15.45 12.24
C ALA A 227 -8.47 -14.37 12.50
N GLU A 228 -9.74 -14.76 12.61
CA GLU A 228 -10.85 -13.84 12.84
C GLU A 228 -11.83 -14.41 13.87
N ARG A 229 -12.17 -13.59 14.85
CA ARG A 229 -13.23 -13.89 15.86
C ARG A 229 -13.99 -12.61 16.17
N ASN A 230 -15.32 -12.69 16.22
CA ASN A 230 -16.18 -11.55 16.56
C ASN A 230 -15.84 -10.28 15.75
N ASP A 231 -15.73 -10.43 14.44
CA ASP A 231 -15.41 -9.38 13.46
C ASP A 231 -14.01 -8.74 13.61
N MET A 232 -13.23 -9.14 14.61
CA MET A 232 -11.83 -8.76 14.75
C MET A 232 -10.95 -9.73 13.94
N ARG A 233 -10.24 -9.20 12.95
CA ARG A 233 -9.34 -9.96 12.08
C ARG A 233 -7.88 -9.64 12.40
N LEU A 234 -7.15 -10.62 12.90
CA LEU A 234 -5.76 -10.47 13.32
C LEU A 234 -4.82 -11.16 12.32
N ILE A 235 -3.72 -10.47 12.00
CA ILE A 235 -2.61 -11.00 11.20
C ILE A 235 -1.40 -11.11 12.12
N CYS A 236 -0.85 -12.32 12.23
CA CYS A 236 0.34 -12.62 13.00
C CYS A 236 1.50 -12.95 12.06
N VAL A 237 2.63 -12.30 12.24
CA VAL A 237 3.91 -12.56 11.56
C VAL A 237 4.93 -13.02 12.59
N ILE A 238 5.55 -14.16 12.31
CA ILE A 238 6.66 -14.73 13.09
C ILE A 238 7.86 -14.90 12.16
N LEU A 239 9.01 -14.35 12.53
CA LEU A 239 10.25 -14.48 11.76
C LEU A 239 11.35 -15.07 12.65
N LYS A 240 12.12 -15.99 12.05
CA LYS A 240 13.32 -16.63 12.61
C LYS A 240 13.03 -17.30 13.95
N GLU A 241 12.18 -18.29 13.92
CA GLU A 241 11.80 -19.14 15.06
C GLU A 241 12.29 -20.58 14.86
N GLU A 242 12.32 -21.37 15.91
CA GLU A 242 12.63 -22.80 15.86
C GLU A 242 11.35 -23.65 15.81
N SER A 243 11.38 -24.71 14.98
CA SER A 243 10.24 -25.61 14.84
C SER A 243 10.03 -26.43 16.13
N PRO A 244 8.79 -26.61 16.58
CA PRO A 244 7.51 -26.17 16.01
C PRO A 244 6.96 -24.88 16.63
N ASN A 245 7.79 -24.09 17.32
CA ASN A 245 7.39 -22.97 18.17
C ASN A 245 6.73 -21.83 17.37
N GLN A 246 7.02 -21.69 16.06
CA GLN A 246 6.35 -20.69 15.23
C GLN A 246 4.82 -20.79 15.29
N PHE A 247 4.26 -21.99 15.42
CA PHE A 247 2.81 -22.18 15.56
C PHE A 247 2.33 -21.86 16.97
N TYR A 248 3.08 -22.26 18.01
CA TYR A 248 2.71 -21.97 19.40
C TYR A 248 2.82 -20.49 19.74
N ASP A 249 3.81 -19.80 19.24
CA ASP A 249 3.97 -18.35 19.41
C ASP A 249 2.87 -17.60 18.68
N THR A 250 2.45 -18.07 17.49
CA THR A 250 1.27 -17.54 16.79
C THR A 250 0.00 -17.70 17.62
N VAL A 251 -0.24 -18.87 18.22
CA VAL A 251 -1.39 -19.12 19.11
C VAL A 251 -1.36 -18.18 20.31
N LYS A 252 -0.21 -18.05 20.99
CA LYS A 252 -0.07 -17.11 22.13
C LYS A 252 -0.41 -15.67 21.73
N LEU A 253 0.02 -15.21 20.54
CA LEU A 253 -0.27 -13.87 20.04
C LEU A 253 -1.75 -13.69 19.70
N PHE A 254 -2.39 -14.68 19.09
CA PHE A 254 -3.82 -14.61 18.83
C PHE A 254 -4.63 -14.62 20.13
N ASP A 255 -4.28 -15.48 21.08
CA ASP A 255 -4.94 -15.49 22.39
C ASP A 255 -4.73 -14.17 23.12
N TYR A 256 -3.54 -13.59 23.06
CA TYR A 256 -3.26 -12.27 23.59
C TYR A 256 -4.15 -11.19 22.93
N GLY A 257 -4.23 -11.17 21.59
CA GLY A 257 -5.03 -10.20 20.85
C GLY A 257 -6.52 -10.32 21.16
N PHE A 258 -7.12 -11.50 20.98
CA PHE A 258 -8.56 -11.71 21.19
C PHE A 258 -8.99 -11.57 22.66
N THR A 259 -8.09 -11.87 23.62
CA THR A 259 -8.41 -11.77 25.05
C THR A 259 -8.34 -10.34 25.56
N ASN A 260 -7.35 -9.57 25.15
CA ASN A 260 -7.03 -8.28 25.76
C ASN A 260 -7.56 -7.08 24.99
N PHE A 261 -8.04 -7.27 23.76
CA PHE A 261 -8.54 -6.16 22.93
C PHE A 261 -9.99 -6.39 22.52
N SER A 262 -10.65 -5.33 22.14
CA SER A 262 -12.01 -5.36 21.61
C SER A 262 -12.17 -4.38 20.45
N LEU A 263 -13.01 -4.75 19.49
CA LEU A 263 -13.47 -3.86 18.43
C LEU A 263 -14.54 -2.95 19.00
N VAL A 264 -14.38 -1.63 18.87
CA VAL A 264 -15.29 -0.62 19.40
C VAL A 264 -15.78 0.26 18.27
N ASN A 265 -17.11 0.39 18.13
CA ASN A 265 -17.70 1.31 17.17
C ASN A 265 -17.45 2.75 17.61
N ILE A 266 -16.86 3.55 16.73
CA ILE A 266 -16.49 4.93 17.04
C ILE A 266 -17.75 5.80 17.16
N ALA A 267 -18.69 5.69 16.22
CA ALA A 267 -19.89 6.53 16.19
C ALA A 267 -20.79 6.36 17.42
N GLU A 268 -20.79 5.16 18.04
CA GLU A 268 -21.56 4.87 19.26
C GLU A 268 -20.91 5.46 20.53
N ASN A 269 -19.58 5.61 20.53
CA ASN A 269 -18.81 6.01 21.71
C ASN A 269 -18.31 7.48 21.65
N GLU A 270 -18.29 8.08 20.47
CA GLU A 270 -17.77 9.43 20.26
C GLU A 270 -18.73 10.50 20.83
N THR A 271 -18.27 11.25 21.80
CA THR A 271 -19.01 12.34 22.45
C THR A 271 -18.47 13.72 22.12
N LYS A 272 -17.16 13.86 21.89
CA LYS A 272 -16.46 15.12 21.65
C LYS A 272 -16.78 15.71 20.27
N TYR A 273 -16.85 14.86 19.25
CA TYR A 273 -17.21 15.21 17.88
C TYR A 273 -18.65 14.79 17.54
N SER A 274 -19.48 14.55 18.55
CA SER A 274 -20.88 14.17 18.37
C SER A 274 -21.67 15.30 17.72
N ILE A 275 -22.12 15.03 16.51
CA ILE A 275 -22.87 15.94 15.66
C ILE A 275 -24.23 16.27 16.25
N LYS A 276 -24.78 15.40 17.11
CA LYS A 276 -26.07 15.60 17.80
C LYS A 276 -26.08 16.79 18.79
N SER A 277 -24.92 17.22 19.24
CA SER A 277 -24.78 18.26 20.26
C SER A 277 -24.21 19.60 19.77
N SER A 278 -23.64 19.66 18.56
CA SER A 278 -23.00 20.88 18.05
C SER A 278 -23.89 21.57 17.01
N SER A 279 -24.26 22.82 17.29
CA SER A 279 -24.96 23.72 16.36
C SER A 279 -24.13 24.02 15.08
N PHE A 280 -22.90 23.57 15.03
CA PHE A 280 -21.98 23.82 13.92
C PHE A 280 -22.27 22.98 12.68
N PHE A 281 -22.88 21.81 12.85
CA PHE A 281 -23.18 20.87 11.75
C PHE A 281 -24.65 20.91 11.30
N HIS A 282 -25.50 21.77 11.94
CA HIS A 282 -26.88 21.95 11.55
C HIS A 282 -27.01 23.21 10.70
N ASN A 283 -27.06 23.09 9.40
CA ASN A 283 -27.02 24.26 8.52
C ASN A 283 -28.32 24.54 7.77
N SER A 284 -29.46 24.07 8.19
CA SER A 284 -30.74 24.66 7.80
C SER A 284 -31.87 24.29 8.74
N THR A 285 -32.43 25.28 9.41
CA THR A 285 -33.83 25.19 9.82
C THR A 285 -34.65 25.40 8.53
N ASP A 286 -35.41 24.39 8.14
CA ASP A 286 -36.50 24.65 7.22
C ASP A 286 -37.51 25.56 7.88
N ILE A 287 -38.45 26.15 7.10
CA ILE A 287 -39.49 27.07 7.59
C ILE A 287 -40.34 26.44 8.71
N LEU A 288 -40.24 25.13 8.97
CA LEU A 288 -40.98 24.37 9.97
C LEU A 288 -40.10 23.99 11.17
N GLY A 289 -38.84 24.40 11.23
CA GLY A 289 -37.96 24.19 12.39
C GLY A 289 -37.30 22.84 12.50
N ASN A 290 -37.30 22.02 11.42
CA ASN A 290 -36.58 20.78 11.36
C ASN A 290 -35.13 21.05 10.89
N SER A 291 -34.14 20.65 11.70
CA SER A 291 -32.74 20.67 11.28
C SER A 291 -32.38 19.33 10.67
N THR A 292 -31.92 19.35 9.41
CA THR A 292 -31.33 18.16 8.78
C THR A 292 -29.82 18.11 9.08
N GLN A 293 -29.38 16.97 9.54
CA GLN A 293 -27.96 16.71 9.74
C GLN A 293 -27.29 16.55 8.38
N LEU A 294 -26.29 17.39 8.09
CA LEU A 294 -25.56 17.37 6.80
C LEU A 294 -24.31 16.50 6.85
N LEU A 295 -23.72 16.36 8.03
CA LEU A 295 -22.50 15.58 8.23
C LEU A 295 -22.76 14.51 9.29
N GLY A 296 -22.11 13.35 9.16
CA GLY A 296 -22.18 12.26 10.13
C GLY A 296 -20.86 11.51 10.20
N LEU A 297 -20.58 10.95 11.38
CA LEU A 297 -19.54 9.94 11.49
C LEU A 297 -20.01 8.69 10.78
N ASN A 298 -19.11 8.08 10.03
CA ASN A 298 -19.37 6.80 9.39
C ASN A 298 -19.66 5.73 10.45
N GLU A 299 -20.87 5.18 10.43
CA GLU A 299 -21.35 4.19 11.41
C GLU A 299 -20.58 2.86 11.32
N SER A 300 -19.86 2.63 10.22
CA SER A 300 -19.00 1.45 10.02
C SER A 300 -17.56 1.66 10.47
N SER A 301 -17.26 2.79 11.12
CA SER A 301 -15.92 3.08 11.64
C SER A 301 -15.69 2.42 12.99
N TYR A 302 -14.59 1.70 13.10
CA TYR A 302 -14.20 0.98 14.31
C TYR A 302 -12.76 1.29 14.68
N LEU A 303 -12.46 1.14 15.96
CA LEU A 303 -11.09 1.12 16.48
C LEU A 303 -10.87 -0.10 17.37
N ILE A 304 -9.62 -0.43 17.59
CA ILE A 304 -9.22 -1.49 18.51
C ILE A 304 -8.82 -0.87 19.84
N LEU A 305 -9.52 -1.24 20.89
CA LEU A 305 -9.29 -0.71 22.23
C LEU A 305 -8.77 -1.81 23.17
N PRO A 306 -7.63 -1.60 23.84
CA PRO A 306 -7.24 -2.44 24.97
C PRO A 306 -8.29 -2.39 26.07
N LYS A 307 -8.67 -3.53 26.62
CA LYS A 307 -9.69 -3.60 27.71
C LYS A 307 -9.26 -2.91 29.02
N THR A 308 -8.00 -2.45 29.08
CA THR A 308 -7.40 -1.73 30.21
C THR A 308 -7.60 -0.23 30.16
N ILE A 309 -8.10 0.31 29.03
CA ILE A 309 -8.36 1.75 28.81
C ILE A 309 -9.79 1.95 28.29
N THR A 310 -10.31 3.16 28.44
CA THR A 310 -11.64 3.54 27.96
C THR A 310 -11.55 4.46 26.74
N PHE A 311 -12.65 4.63 26.01
CA PHE A 311 -12.70 5.53 24.85
C PHE A 311 -12.35 6.99 25.23
N ASP A 312 -12.72 7.42 26.44
CA ASP A 312 -12.44 8.77 26.94
C ASP A 312 -10.95 9.05 27.23
N ASP A 313 -10.13 8.00 27.33
CA ASP A 313 -8.67 8.11 27.53
C ASP A 313 -7.92 8.39 26.22
N LEU A 314 -8.61 8.41 25.08
CA LEU A 314 -7.99 8.50 23.75
C LEU A 314 -7.67 9.94 23.36
N ASP A 315 -6.51 10.12 22.75
CA ASP A 315 -6.17 11.31 21.98
C ASP A 315 -6.84 11.21 20.59
N SER A 316 -7.33 12.36 20.09
CA SER A 316 -7.97 12.43 18.77
C SER A 316 -7.47 13.63 17.98
N GLU A 317 -7.17 13.40 16.70
CA GLU A 317 -6.70 14.40 15.75
C GLU A 317 -7.54 14.38 14.49
N VAL A 318 -7.99 15.57 14.04
CA VAL A 318 -8.80 15.72 12.83
C VAL A 318 -7.90 16.11 11.67
N SER A 319 -7.93 15.31 10.62
CA SER A 319 -7.32 15.60 9.32
C SER A 319 -8.40 15.95 8.29
N TYR A 320 -8.13 16.94 7.45
CA TYR A 320 -8.97 17.31 6.32
C TYR A 320 -8.39 16.82 4.99
N ASP A 321 -7.33 16.04 5.03
CA ASP A 321 -6.73 15.39 3.87
C ASP A 321 -7.45 14.05 3.67
N THR A 322 -8.32 13.99 2.66
CA THR A 322 -9.19 12.86 2.37
C THR A 322 -9.06 12.47 0.91
N ASP A 323 -9.03 11.17 0.64
CA ASP A 323 -8.90 10.60 -0.71
C ASP A 323 -10.25 10.57 -1.48
N ASN A 324 -11.37 10.89 -0.79
CA ASN A 324 -12.71 10.74 -1.33
C ASN A 324 -13.51 12.05 -1.22
N ASP A 325 -14.11 12.50 -2.31
CA ASP A 325 -14.95 13.72 -2.38
C ASP A 325 -16.18 13.72 -1.46
N GLN A 326 -16.60 12.56 -0.94
CA GLN A 326 -17.72 12.42 -0.02
C GLN A 326 -17.28 12.48 1.45
N GLU A 327 -15.99 12.30 1.72
CA GLU A 327 -15.39 12.38 3.03
C GLU A 327 -14.89 13.80 3.27
N ILE A 328 -15.36 14.42 4.37
CA ILE A 328 -15.03 15.81 4.70
C ILE A 328 -13.81 15.88 5.61
N ALA A 329 -13.64 14.89 6.48
CA ALA A 329 -12.53 14.79 7.41
C ALA A 329 -12.34 13.35 7.88
N ILE A 330 -11.15 13.07 8.38
CA ILE A 330 -10.80 11.83 9.07
C ILE A 330 -10.41 12.19 10.50
N ILE A 331 -11.00 11.49 11.48
CA ILE A 331 -10.62 11.60 12.88
C ILE A 331 -9.77 10.40 13.23
N ASN A 332 -8.49 10.63 13.52
CA ASN A 332 -7.55 9.60 13.95
C ASN A 332 -7.55 9.51 15.48
N TYR A 333 -7.62 8.30 16.01
CA TYR A 333 -7.57 8.02 17.45
C TYR A 333 -6.28 7.31 17.81
N SER A 334 -5.65 7.77 18.88
CA SER A 334 -4.42 7.21 19.41
C SER A 334 -4.41 7.17 20.93
N TYR A 335 -3.52 6.35 21.50
CA TYR A 335 -3.26 6.29 22.91
C TYR A 335 -1.74 6.27 23.14
N HIS A 336 -1.21 7.31 23.81
CA HIS A 336 0.24 7.51 24.00
C HIS A 336 1.05 7.34 22.69
N GLY A 337 0.51 7.84 21.58
CA GLY A 337 1.13 7.77 20.26
C GLY A 337 0.93 6.44 19.52
N ALA A 338 0.30 5.43 20.12
CA ALA A 338 -0.11 4.21 19.41
C ALA A 338 -1.42 4.47 18.68
N TYR A 339 -1.43 4.29 17.37
CA TYR A 339 -2.63 4.41 16.52
C TYR A 339 -3.61 3.26 16.80
N LEU A 340 -4.89 3.58 16.98
CA LEU A 340 -5.95 2.63 17.35
C LEU A 340 -7.02 2.45 16.27
N GLY A 341 -7.17 3.43 15.40
CA GLY A 341 -8.17 3.44 14.32
C GLY A 341 -8.57 4.86 13.94
N SER A 342 -9.46 4.96 12.97
CA SER A 342 -10.00 6.25 12.51
C SER A 342 -11.47 6.16 12.14
N ALA A 343 -12.14 7.32 12.11
CA ALA A 343 -13.48 7.46 11.57
C ALA A 343 -13.51 8.55 10.51
N THR A 344 -14.24 8.31 9.42
CA THR A 344 -14.56 9.34 8.45
C THR A 344 -15.76 10.16 8.88
N VAL A 345 -15.73 11.44 8.52
CA VAL A 345 -16.88 12.33 8.62
C VAL A 345 -17.43 12.51 7.23
N ASP A 346 -18.60 11.90 6.99
CA ASP A 346 -19.19 11.82 5.66
C ASP A 346 -20.30 12.86 5.47
N LEU A 347 -20.48 13.29 4.22
CA LEU A 347 -21.63 14.10 3.83
C LEU A 347 -22.87 13.18 3.73
N LEU A 348 -23.85 13.40 4.63
CA LEU A 348 -25.10 12.66 4.62
C LEU A 348 -25.97 13.13 3.46
N SER A 349 -26.32 12.23 2.53
CA SER A 349 -27.29 12.54 1.48
C SER A 349 -28.65 12.78 2.10
N THR A 350 -29.22 13.96 1.91
CA THR A 350 -30.64 14.21 2.20
C THR A 350 -31.45 13.46 1.13
N GLU A 351 -31.94 12.26 1.44
CA GLU A 351 -33.00 11.65 0.63
C GLU A 351 -34.21 12.58 0.65
N GLY A 352 -34.45 13.30 -0.43
CA GLY A 352 -35.60 14.17 -0.59
C GLY A 352 -35.42 15.38 -1.51
N TYR A 353 -34.22 15.69 -1.93
CA TYR A 353 -33.99 16.72 -2.94
C TYR A 353 -33.86 16.11 -4.33
N SER A 354 -34.99 15.93 -5.03
CA SER A 354 -35.03 15.74 -6.48
C SER A 354 -34.76 17.06 -7.22
N GLY A 355 -33.74 17.79 -6.80
CA GLY A 355 -33.16 18.90 -7.51
C GLY A 355 -31.98 18.39 -8.32
N ALA A 356 -31.96 18.71 -9.62
CA ALA A 356 -30.81 18.45 -10.46
C ALA A 356 -29.54 18.83 -9.72
N PRO A 357 -28.42 18.05 -9.88
CA PRO A 357 -27.17 18.33 -9.20
C PRO A 357 -26.85 19.79 -9.43
N ALA A 358 -26.71 20.57 -8.37
CA ALA A 358 -26.28 21.95 -8.46
C ALA A 358 -24.99 21.90 -9.29
N LYS A 359 -25.04 22.47 -10.48
CA LYS A 359 -23.82 22.68 -11.27
C LYS A 359 -22.89 23.43 -10.33
N ARG A 360 -21.92 22.75 -9.79
CA ARG A 360 -20.77 23.41 -9.16
C ARG A 360 -20.29 24.39 -10.20
N ILE A 361 -20.36 25.67 -9.88
CA ILE A 361 -19.66 26.68 -10.66
C ILE A 361 -18.19 26.35 -10.42
N PHE A 362 -17.66 25.51 -11.29
CA PHE A 362 -16.24 25.32 -11.41
C PHE A 362 -15.67 26.69 -11.84
N PHE A 363 -15.11 27.41 -10.91
CA PHE A 363 -13.96 28.21 -11.28
C PHE A 363 -12.92 27.18 -11.76
N PRO A 364 -12.37 27.33 -12.97
CA PRO A 364 -11.32 26.45 -13.43
C PRO A 364 -10.08 26.72 -12.57
N LEU A 365 -10.00 26.05 -11.43
CA LEU A 365 -8.75 25.84 -10.75
C LEU A 365 -7.98 24.84 -11.62
N CYS A 366 -6.74 25.16 -11.89
CA CYS A 366 -5.77 24.35 -12.64
C CYS A 366 -5.96 22.86 -12.43
N PRO A 367 -5.72 22.03 -13.46
CA PRO A 367 -5.87 20.58 -13.36
C PRO A 367 -5.04 20.06 -12.19
N VAL A 368 -5.67 19.25 -11.37
CA VAL A 368 -5.18 18.65 -10.11
C VAL A 368 -3.94 17.74 -10.32
N GLU A 369 -3.56 17.46 -11.56
CA GLU A 369 -2.35 16.68 -11.88
C GLU A 369 -1.01 17.38 -11.58
N LEU A 370 -1.02 18.59 -11.03
CA LEU A 370 0.21 19.33 -10.72
C LEU A 370 0.46 19.56 -9.21
N LEU A 371 -0.35 18.98 -8.31
CA LEU A 371 -0.26 19.22 -6.87
C LEU A 371 0.45 18.13 -6.07
N ASP A 372 0.89 17.06 -6.71
CA ASP A 372 1.65 15.98 -6.05
C ASP A 372 3.17 16.19 -5.96
N LYS A 373 3.64 17.39 -6.31
CA LYS A 373 4.98 17.82 -5.92
C LYS A 373 4.83 19.03 -5.03
N THR A 374 5.11 18.88 -3.76
CA THR A 374 5.43 20.01 -2.87
C THR A 374 6.53 20.81 -3.54
N ILE A 375 6.13 21.81 -4.35
CA ILE A 375 7.06 22.81 -4.87
C ILE A 375 7.40 23.66 -3.68
N ILE A 376 8.51 23.34 -3.00
CA ILE A 376 9.14 24.26 -2.05
C ILE A 376 9.58 25.45 -2.89
N ILE A 377 8.69 26.44 -3.01
CA ILE A 377 9.04 27.72 -3.65
C ILE A 377 10.00 28.41 -2.70
N ASN A 378 11.28 28.28 -2.98
CA ASN A 378 12.28 29.03 -2.26
C ASN A 378 12.07 30.52 -2.58
N VAL A 379 11.53 31.26 -1.61
CA VAL A 379 11.18 32.67 -1.71
C VAL A 379 12.39 33.50 -2.25
N PHE A 380 13.60 33.04 -1.98
CA PHE A 380 14.82 33.66 -2.46
C PHE A 380 14.93 33.62 -4.00
N TYR A 381 14.57 32.51 -4.65
CA TYR A 381 14.57 32.44 -6.12
C TYR A 381 13.45 33.28 -6.74
N VAL A 382 12.28 33.36 -6.12
CA VAL A 382 11.19 34.24 -6.57
C VAL A 382 11.65 35.72 -6.52
N MET A 383 12.32 36.12 -5.45
CA MET A 383 12.89 37.48 -5.33
C MET A 383 13.97 37.77 -6.39
N ILE A 384 14.82 36.78 -6.71
CA ILE A 384 15.82 36.90 -7.78
C ILE A 384 15.13 37.10 -9.14
N TRP A 385 14.10 36.37 -9.45
CA TRP A 385 13.35 36.51 -10.71
C TRP A 385 12.64 37.85 -10.82
N ILE A 386 12.02 38.35 -9.74
CA ILE A 386 11.41 39.69 -9.70
C ILE A 386 12.47 40.77 -9.93
N PHE A 387 13.63 40.63 -9.29
CA PHE A 387 14.74 41.60 -9.45
C PHE A 387 15.32 41.57 -10.87
N ALA A 388 15.46 40.38 -11.45
CA ALA A 388 15.92 40.22 -12.84
C ALA A 388 14.94 40.84 -13.84
N LEU A 389 13.62 40.70 -13.62
CA LEU A 389 12.57 41.29 -14.44
C LEU A 389 12.60 42.83 -14.35
N ALA A 390 12.80 43.37 -13.15
CA ALA A 390 12.93 44.82 -12.94
C ALA A 390 14.15 45.40 -13.66
N LEU A 391 15.28 44.72 -13.58
CA LEU A 391 16.50 45.11 -14.32
C LEU A 391 16.30 45.05 -15.83
N LEU A 392 15.60 44.07 -16.34
CA LEU A 392 15.27 43.96 -17.77
C LEU A 392 14.41 45.15 -18.24
N VAL A 393 13.40 45.54 -17.45
CA VAL A 393 12.54 46.70 -17.75
C VAL A 393 13.34 47.97 -17.77
N ILE A 394 14.25 48.17 -16.80
CA ILE A 394 15.15 49.34 -16.74
C ILE A 394 16.07 49.35 -17.97
N LEU A 395 16.64 48.21 -18.36
CA LEU A 395 17.52 48.09 -19.52
C LEU A 395 16.77 48.43 -20.83
N ILE A 396 15.54 47.91 -20.99
CA ILE A 396 14.68 48.20 -22.14
C ILE A 396 14.36 49.73 -22.19
N SER A 397 13.99 50.32 -21.06
CA SER A 397 13.73 51.77 -20.96
C SER A 397 14.96 52.61 -21.27
N PHE A 398 16.13 52.20 -20.83
CA PHE A 398 17.40 52.86 -21.15
C PHE A 398 17.74 52.76 -22.63
N ILE A 399 17.61 51.58 -23.24
CA ILE A 399 17.80 51.37 -24.69
C ILE A 399 16.83 52.25 -25.49
N HIS A 400 15.55 52.28 -25.08
CA HIS A 400 14.52 53.09 -25.72
C HIS A 400 14.87 54.61 -25.62
N SER A 401 15.33 55.09 -24.44
CA SER A 401 15.78 56.45 -24.23
C SER A 401 17.00 56.80 -25.09
N VAL A 402 17.96 55.89 -25.23
CA VAL A 402 19.14 56.08 -26.11
C VAL A 402 18.70 56.14 -27.59
N PHE A 403 17.75 55.31 -28.02
CA PHE A 403 17.23 55.36 -29.38
C PHE A 403 16.49 56.67 -29.70
N ILE A 404 15.73 57.23 -28.75
CA ILE A 404 15.00 58.49 -28.92
C ILE A 404 15.97 59.70 -28.90
N ASN A 405 16.90 59.72 -27.92
CA ASN A 405 17.76 60.92 -27.71
C ASN A 405 18.95 61.01 -28.67
N TYR A 406 19.41 59.87 -29.24
CA TYR A 406 20.59 59.90 -30.13
C TYR A 406 20.30 59.72 -31.61
N ASN A 407 19.00 59.69 -32.06
CA ASN A 407 18.63 59.64 -33.47
C ASN A 407 19.42 58.62 -34.33
N LEU A 408 19.75 57.47 -33.77
CA LEU A 408 20.60 56.45 -34.40
C LEU A 408 20.07 55.94 -35.74
N PHE A 409 18.75 56.06 -35.98
CA PHE A 409 18.13 55.73 -37.25
C PHE A 409 18.38 56.74 -38.35
N ASP A 410 18.51 58.03 -38.05
CA ASP A 410 18.80 59.06 -39.06
C ASP A 410 20.23 58.96 -39.58
N ASP A 411 21.19 58.61 -38.78
CA ASP A 411 22.60 58.43 -39.21
C ASP A 411 22.77 57.17 -40.10
N MET A 412 22.00 56.12 -39.87
CA MET A 412 22.04 54.92 -40.75
C MET A 412 21.40 55.21 -42.13
N LYS A 413 20.31 55.98 -42.16
CA LYS A 413 19.68 56.38 -43.46
C LYS A 413 20.63 57.33 -44.23
N ARG A 414 21.31 58.25 -43.57
CA ARG A 414 22.30 59.13 -44.21
C ARG A 414 23.54 58.40 -44.74
N LYS A 415 24.02 57.36 -44.05
CA LYS A 415 25.11 56.52 -44.55
C LYS A 415 24.71 55.65 -45.75
N HIS A 416 23.42 55.17 -45.82
CA HIS A 416 22.93 54.42 -46.93
C HIS A 416 22.70 55.26 -48.19
N TYR A 417 22.27 56.52 -48.02
CA TYR A 417 22.07 57.47 -49.14
C TYR A 417 23.43 57.92 -49.72
N ARG A 418 24.43 58.19 -48.92
CA ARG A 418 25.81 58.51 -49.38
C ARG A 418 26.51 57.32 -50.11
N ARG A 419 26.17 56.11 -49.80
CA ARG A 419 26.69 54.93 -50.53
C ARG A 419 26.02 54.75 -51.91
N ARG A 420 24.75 55.13 -52.09
CA ARG A 420 24.05 55.04 -53.36
C ARG A 420 24.51 56.15 -54.37
N THR A 421 24.76 57.36 -53.94
CA THR A 421 25.25 58.44 -54.79
C THR A 421 26.69 58.26 -55.22
N ARG A 422 27.55 57.61 -54.45
CA ARG A 422 28.90 57.27 -54.85
C ARG A 422 29.04 56.15 -55.90
N LYS A 423 28.01 55.32 -56.11
CA LYS A 423 27.98 54.25 -57.14
C LYS A 423 27.47 54.77 -58.53
N SER A 424 26.80 55.92 -58.55
CA SER A 424 26.21 56.47 -59.77
C SER A 424 27.16 57.39 -60.63
N ASN A 425 28.34 57.73 -60.11
CA ASN A 425 29.29 58.65 -60.81
C ASN A 425 30.54 57.91 -61.33
N ARG A 426 30.47 56.65 -61.67
CA ARG A 426 31.49 55.99 -62.48
C ARG A 426 30.88 55.53 -63.81
N GLY A 427 30.78 56.51 -64.73
CA GLY A 427 30.50 56.20 -66.13
C GLY A 427 31.75 55.68 -66.86
N PRO A 428 31.59 55.00 -67.98
CA PRO A 428 32.67 54.30 -68.67
C PRO A 428 33.63 55.28 -69.38
N HIS A 429 34.91 55.01 -69.21
CA HIS A 429 35.90 55.50 -70.16
C HIS A 429 36.46 54.33 -70.93
N PHE A 430 36.41 54.48 -72.24
CA PHE A 430 37.00 53.81 -73.39
C PHE A 430 38.02 52.71 -73.09
#